data_919d024e360fe1867ce72603cf0da06c
#
_entry.id   919d024e360fe1867ce72603cf0da06c
#
_cell.length_a   1.000
_cell.length_b   1.000
_cell.length_c   1.000
_cell.angle_alpha   90.00
_cell.angle_beta   90.00
_cell.angle_gamma   90.00
#
_symmetry.space_group_name_H-M   'P 1'
#
loop_
_entity.id
_entity.type
_entity.pdbx_description
1 polymer ?
#
loop_
_entity_poly.entity_id
_entity_poly.type
_entity_poly.pdbx_seq_one_letter_code
_entity_poly.pdbx_strand_id
1 'polypeptide(L)'
;MPLSTVRTQRWAPVASPGATHAGVAADPFHERLRRDHVLSKQLLGCRFRFESNSEALLQLVEAAFGGVPAHQLHDAAELRIELNLVARNDAPYVFALEPPPVRTHAGAGVLCGVIDADNYMVLSPEQGRALLVVSEDMLAHPYHVRYELIEFAVFVLAARVMGLVPLHGACVGAGGRGVLLLGASGAGKSTLALHSLLRDLEFLAEDALFVEPQRMLATGIGNFLHLRPDLLRLVDAPTRAWIAAAPTIRRRSGVAKHEVDIRNGRACLAPAPLQLAAAVFVSSTAAADPQQLLRPIAEHELLERLIADQPYAAAQPGWSLFARQLQRLGVYELQRGADPDASVDALLQLLR
;
A
#
# COMPACT_ATOMS: atom_id res chain seq x y z
N MET A 1 -42.26 28.14 -21.37
CA MET A 1 -42.20 26.71 -21.62
C MET A 1 -41.74 26.04 -20.35
N PRO A 2 -42.50 25.14 -19.73
CA PRO A 2 -42.15 24.52 -18.45
C PRO A 2 -41.24 23.31 -18.69
N LEU A 3 -40.19 23.23 -17.85
CA LEU A 3 -39.27 22.11 -17.78
C LEU A 3 -39.96 20.85 -17.25
N SER A 4 -39.89 19.78 -18.03
CA SER A 4 -40.46 18.48 -17.69
C SER A 4 -39.66 17.82 -16.54
N THR A 5 -40.37 17.49 -15.49
CA THR A 5 -39.89 16.72 -14.36
C THR A 5 -39.61 15.29 -14.77
N VAL A 6 -38.34 14.88 -14.72
CA VAL A 6 -37.94 13.47 -14.85
C VAL A 6 -38.34 12.74 -13.56
N ARG A 7 -39.31 11.83 -13.68
CA ARG A 7 -39.68 10.90 -12.60
C ARG A 7 -38.55 9.89 -12.39
N THR A 8 -37.88 9.94 -11.27
CA THR A 8 -37.02 8.86 -10.79
C THR A 8 -37.88 7.67 -10.39
N GLN A 9 -37.86 6.63 -11.21
CA GLN A 9 -38.41 5.33 -10.81
C GLN A 9 -37.54 4.71 -9.73
N ARG A 10 -38.08 4.63 -8.48
CA ARG A 10 -37.47 3.83 -7.43
C ARG A 10 -37.74 2.34 -7.76
N TRP A 11 -36.69 1.57 -7.95
CA TRP A 11 -36.78 0.12 -8.00
C TRP A 11 -37.15 -0.38 -6.59
N ALA A 12 -38.30 -1.03 -6.47
CA ALA A 12 -38.68 -1.74 -5.25
C ALA A 12 -37.83 -3.03 -5.16
N PRO A 13 -37.35 -3.42 -3.95
CA PRO A 13 -36.68 -4.69 -3.79
C PRO A 13 -37.64 -5.84 -4.11
N VAL A 14 -37.23 -6.70 -5.04
CA VAL A 14 -37.96 -7.93 -5.35
C VAL A 14 -37.90 -8.83 -4.12
N ALA A 15 -39.05 -9.17 -3.55
CA ALA A 15 -39.16 -10.10 -2.46
C ALA A 15 -38.54 -11.46 -2.86
N SER A 16 -37.63 -11.98 -2.03
CA SER A 16 -37.04 -13.30 -2.21
C SER A 16 -38.13 -14.38 -2.14
N PRO A 17 -38.28 -15.24 -3.14
CA PRO A 17 -39.13 -16.42 -3.02
C PRO A 17 -38.51 -17.38 -2.00
N GLY A 18 -39.33 -17.95 -1.14
CA GLY A 18 -38.92 -18.87 -0.09
C GLY A 18 -38.13 -20.07 -0.60
N ALA A 19 -37.17 -20.48 0.22
CA ALA A 19 -36.27 -21.60 0.00
C ALA A 19 -37.03 -22.92 -0.16
N THR A 20 -37.03 -23.45 -1.39
CA THR A 20 -37.25 -24.89 -1.65
C THR A 20 -36.53 -25.26 -2.95
N HIS A 21 -35.70 -26.29 -2.86
CA HIS A 21 -34.87 -26.93 -3.90
C HIS A 21 -33.56 -26.25 -4.26
N ALA A 22 -32.46 -26.91 -3.89
CA ALA A 22 -31.12 -26.69 -4.40
C ALA A 22 -31.05 -27.06 -5.91
N GLY A 23 -31.72 -26.30 -6.75
CA GLY A 23 -31.51 -26.31 -8.18
C GLY A 23 -30.27 -25.48 -8.48
N VAL A 24 -29.33 -26.04 -9.24
CA VAL A 24 -28.23 -25.27 -9.84
C VAL A 24 -28.88 -24.09 -10.56
N ALA A 25 -28.67 -22.87 -10.04
CA ALA A 25 -29.23 -21.68 -10.64
C ALA A 25 -28.70 -21.60 -12.08
N ALA A 26 -29.62 -21.52 -13.06
CA ALA A 26 -29.25 -21.42 -14.45
C ALA A 26 -28.33 -20.21 -14.66
N ASP A 27 -27.21 -20.43 -15.34
CA ASP A 27 -26.27 -19.41 -15.77
C ASP A 27 -26.18 -19.43 -17.31
N PRO A 28 -27.24 -18.94 -18.01
CA PRO A 28 -27.34 -19.04 -19.45
C PRO A 28 -26.33 -18.19 -20.21
N PHE A 29 -25.67 -17.24 -19.52
CA PHE A 29 -24.67 -16.35 -20.11
C PHE A 29 -23.24 -16.68 -19.68
N HIS A 30 -23.04 -17.74 -18.89
CA HIS A 30 -21.74 -18.14 -18.34
C HIS A 30 -21.01 -17.03 -17.54
N GLU A 31 -21.76 -16.20 -16.83
CA GLU A 31 -21.24 -15.07 -16.05
C GLU A 31 -20.74 -15.48 -14.67
N ARG A 32 -21.14 -16.65 -14.17
CA ARG A 32 -20.82 -17.13 -12.84
C ARG A 32 -19.61 -18.04 -12.85
N LEU A 33 -18.47 -17.50 -12.59
CA LEU A 33 -17.29 -18.30 -12.32
C LEU A 33 -17.39 -18.89 -10.89
N ARG A 34 -17.17 -20.21 -10.76
CA ARG A 34 -17.02 -20.84 -9.44
C ARG A 34 -15.71 -20.36 -8.82
N ARG A 35 -15.78 -19.97 -7.55
CA ARG A 35 -14.62 -19.54 -6.77
C ARG A 35 -14.53 -20.47 -5.55
N ASP A 36 -13.86 -21.60 -5.76
CA ASP A 36 -13.78 -22.66 -4.76
C ASP A 36 -12.64 -22.42 -3.75
N HIS A 37 -11.74 -21.48 -4.05
CA HIS A 37 -10.62 -21.12 -3.18
C HIS A 37 -10.94 -19.84 -2.41
N VAL A 38 -10.73 -19.86 -1.08
CA VAL A 38 -11.02 -18.72 -0.20
C VAL A 38 -9.87 -18.52 0.77
N LEU A 39 -9.45 -17.27 0.93
CA LEU A 39 -8.44 -16.86 1.91
C LEU A 39 -8.92 -15.60 2.64
N SER A 40 -8.73 -15.53 3.96
CA SER A 40 -9.04 -14.33 4.74
C SER A 40 -7.80 -13.76 5.39
N LYS A 41 -7.66 -12.44 5.37
CA LYS A 41 -6.55 -11.69 5.97
C LYS A 41 -7.05 -10.46 6.71
N GLN A 42 -6.41 -10.12 7.83
CA GLN A 42 -6.62 -8.86 8.52
C GLN A 42 -5.53 -7.88 8.06
N LEU A 43 -5.90 -6.84 7.29
CA LEU A 43 -4.97 -5.91 6.65
C LEU A 43 -5.47 -4.48 6.81
N LEU A 44 -4.61 -3.55 7.19
CA LEU A 44 -4.92 -2.11 7.27
C LEU A 44 -6.18 -1.78 8.08
N GLY A 45 -6.44 -2.54 9.13
CA GLY A 45 -7.63 -2.40 9.96
C GLY A 45 -8.89 -3.09 9.44
N CYS A 46 -8.88 -3.68 8.23
CA CYS A 46 -10.01 -4.36 7.60
C CYS A 46 -9.82 -5.88 7.57
N ARG A 47 -10.94 -6.61 7.57
CA ARG A 47 -10.96 -8.02 7.25
C ARG A 47 -11.21 -8.20 5.76
N PHE A 48 -10.20 -8.67 5.03
CA PHE A 48 -10.31 -9.00 3.62
C PHE A 48 -10.65 -10.47 3.43
N ARG A 49 -11.65 -10.74 2.58
CA ARG A 49 -11.98 -12.06 2.08
C ARG A 49 -11.65 -12.10 0.59
N PHE A 50 -10.66 -12.92 0.23
CA PHE A 50 -10.26 -13.18 -1.14
C PHE A 50 -10.92 -14.46 -1.61
N GLU A 51 -11.57 -14.43 -2.77
CA GLU A 51 -12.22 -15.57 -3.40
C GLU A 51 -11.70 -15.73 -4.82
N SER A 52 -11.32 -16.94 -5.20
CA SER A 52 -10.71 -17.19 -6.52
C SER A 52 -11.13 -18.53 -7.11
N ASN A 53 -11.13 -18.60 -8.44
CA ASN A 53 -11.18 -19.83 -9.22
C ASN A 53 -9.78 -20.46 -9.41
N SER A 54 -8.72 -19.82 -8.88
CA SER A 54 -7.32 -20.23 -9.06
C SER A 54 -6.56 -20.16 -7.74
N GLU A 55 -5.94 -21.29 -7.37
CA GLU A 55 -5.04 -21.34 -6.23
C GLU A 55 -3.78 -20.50 -6.46
N ALA A 56 -3.28 -20.42 -7.70
CA ALA A 56 -2.12 -19.60 -8.04
C ALA A 56 -2.33 -18.11 -7.73
N LEU A 57 -3.54 -17.58 -7.95
CA LEU A 57 -3.85 -16.20 -7.57
C LEU A 57 -3.89 -16.02 -6.04
N LEU A 58 -4.39 -17.00 -5.27
CA LEU A 58 -4.32 -16.94 -3.81
C LEU A 58 -2.90 -17.09 -3.27
N GLN A 59 -2.03 -17.83 -3.96
CA GLN A 59 -0.60 -17.88 -3.63
C GLN A 59 0.06 -16.50 -3.78
N LEU A 60 -0.33 -15.69 -4.77
CA LEU A 60 0.12 -14.30 -4.89
C LEU A 60 -0.40 -13.41 -3.74
N VAL A 61 -1.63 -13.63 -3.28
CA VAL A 61 -2.16 -12.97 -2.08
C VAL A 61 -1.35 -13.36 -0.84
N GLU A 62 -1.03 -14.66 -0.70
CA GLU A 62 -0.20 -15.14 0.40
C GLU A 62 1.23 -14.59 0.32
N ALA A 63 1.82 -14.52 -0.88
CA ALA A 63 3.12 -13.90 -1.10
C ALA A 63 3.12 -12.40 -0.74
N ALA A 64 2.01 -11.68 -0.99
CA ALA A 64 1.87 -10.29 -0.60
C ALA A 64 1.71 -10.10 0.92
N PHE A 65 0.86 -10.90 1.55
CA PHE A 65 0.32 -10.59 2.88
C PHE A 65 0.52 -11.69 3.93
N GLY A 66 1.13 -12.83 3.58
CA GLY A 66 1.46 -13.89 4.53
C GLY A 66 2.48 -13.39 5.56
N GLY A 67 2.29 -13.74 6.85
CA GLY A 67 3.21 -13.37 7.93
C GLY A 67 3.23 -11.89 8.32
N VAL A 68 2.40 -11.03 7.70
CA VAL A 68 2.26 -9.64 8.10
C VAL A 68 1.43 -9.53 9.37
N PRO A 69 1.81 -8.72 10.38
CA PRO A 69 1.01 -8.52 11.59
C PRO A 69 -0.40 -8.01 11.30
N ALA A 70 -1.38 -8.56 12.01
CA ALA A 70 -2.79 -8.19 11.88
C ALA A 70 -3.08 -6.88 12.61
N HIS A 71 -3.01 -5.76 11.91
CA HIS A 71 -3.34 -4.47 12.48
C HIS A 71 -4.86 -4.32 12.68
N GLN A 72 -5.25 -3.81 13.84
CA GLN A 72 -6.63 -3.49 14.16
C GLN A 72 -6.79 -1.98 14.29
N LEU A 73 -7.76 -1.43 13.60
CA LEU A 73 -8.27 -0.07 13.77
C LEU A 73 -9.71 -0.15 14.31
N HIS A 74 -10.28 0.98 14.74
CA HIS A 74 -11.70 1.02 15.11
C HIS A 74 -12.55 0.72 13.87
N ASP A 75 -13.71 0.09 14.09
CA ASP A 75 -14.72 -0.17 13.06
C ASP A 75 -14.21 -1.01 11.86
N ALA A 76 -13.56 -2.13 12.16
CA ALA A 76 -13.05 -3.03 11.13
C ALA A 76 -14.13 -3.44 10.11
N ALA A 77 -14.00 -2.96 8.88
CA ALA A 77 -14.89 -3.34 7.78
C ALA A 77 -14.53 -4.73 7.23
N GLU A 78 -15.54 -5.46 6.74
CA GLU A 78 -15.34 -6.66 5.95
C GLU A 78 -15.35 -6.29 4.46
N LEU A 79 -14.26 -6.63 3.75
CA LEU A 79 -14.04 -6.30 2.36
C LEU A 79 -13.86 -7.59 1.54
N ARG A 80 -14.37 -7.59 0.32
CA ARG A 80 -14.31 -8.77 -0.54
C ARG A 80 -13.54 -8.44 -1.83
N ILE A 81 -12.58 -9.31 -2.17
CA ILE A 81 -11.85 -9.25 -3.43
C ILE A 81 -12.03 -10.57 -4.17
N GLU A 82 -12.59 -10.49 -5.35
CA GLU A 82 -12.81 -11.61 -6.26
C GLU A 82 -11.66 -11.62 -7.29
N LEU A 83 -10.96 -12.75 -7.38
CA LEU A 83 -9.80 -12.95 -8.25
C LEU A 83 -10.14 -14.02 -9.29
N ASN A 84 -10.24 -13.63 -10.54
CA ASN A 84 -10.57 -14.54 -11.63
C ASN A 84 -9.36 -14.74 -12.54
N LEU A 85 -8.92 -15.98 -12.65
CA LEU A 85 -7.98 -16.40 -13.68
C LEU A 85 -8.79 -16.81 -14.92
N VAL A 86 -8.44 -16.26 -16.07
CA VAL A 86 -9.10 -16.52 -17.34
C VAL A 86 -8.11 -16.94 -18.40
N ALA A 87 -8.55 -17.78 -19.34
CA ALA A 87 -7.80 -17.97 -20.57
C ALA A 87 -7.83 -16.67 -21.38
N ARG A 88 -6.73 -16.36 -22.06
CA ARG A 88 -6.70 -15.20 -22.94
C ARG A 88 -7.60 -15.43 -24.15
N ASN A 89 -8.44 -14.45 -24.50
CA ASN A 89 -9.34 -14.53 -25.64
C ASN A 89 -8.62 -14.32 -26.98
N ASP A 90 -7.57 -13.49 -26.99
CA ASP A 90 -6.77 -13.20 -28.16
C ASP A 90 -5.48 -14.07 -28.20
N ALA A 91 -4.75 -14.00 -29.31
CA ALA A 91 -3.45 -14.67 -29.42
C ALA A 91 -2.54 -14.28 -28.24
N PRO A 92 -1.69 -15.21 -27.73
CA PRO A 92 -0.85 -14.94 -26.58
C PRO A 92 -0.09 -13.62 -26.77
N TYR A 93 -0.30 -12.68 -25.88
CA TYR A 93 0.45 -11.43 -25.90
C TYR A 93 1.83 -11.70 -25.34
N VAL A 94 2.82 -11.75 -26.21
CA VAL A 94 4.21 -11.88 -25.78
C VAL A 94 4.65 -10.51 -25.27
N PHE A 95 4.56 -10.31 -23.94
CA PHE A 95 5.19 -9.15 -23.30
C PHE A 95 6.69 -9.29 -23.50
N ALA A 96 7.32 -8.35 -24.21
CA ALA A 96 8.73 -8.44 -24.55
C ALA A 96 9.63 -8.48 -23.30
N LEU A 97 9.24 -7.77 -22.22
CA LEU A 97 9.96 -7.71 -20.93
C LEU A 97 9.02 -7.47 -19.74
N GLU A 98 8.01 -6.61 -19.87
CA GLU A 98 7.08 -6.21 -18.81
C GLU A 98 5.69 -6.01 -19.39
N PRO A 99 4.61 -6.32 -18.64
CA PRO A 99 3.25 -6.00 -19.08
C PRO A 99 3.07 -4.47 -19.16
N PRO A 100 2.12 -3.99 -19.97
CA PRO A 100 1.78 -2.56 -20.01
C PRO A 100 1.41 -2.00 -18.64
N PRO A 101 1.63 -0.71 -18.38
CA PRO A 101 1.23 -0.11 -17.10
C PRO A 101 -0.29 -0.07 -16.98
N VAL A 102 -0.78 -0.22 -15.72
CA VAL A 102 -2.19 -0.09 -15.41
C VAL A 102 -2.65 1.35 -15.70
N ARG A 103 -3.68 1.49 -16.52
CA ARG A 103 -4.38 2.76 -16.76
C ARG A 103 -5.59 2.83 -15.84
N THR A 104 -5.71 3.89 -15.06
CA THR A 104 -6.81 4.04 -14.11
C THR A 104 -7.89 4.99 -14.64
N HIS A 105 -9.14 4.63 -14.40
CA HIS A 105 -10.32 5.42 -14.69
C HIS A 105 -11.23 5.41 -13.46
N ALA A 106 -11.84 6.54 -13.14
CA ALA A 106 -12.76 6.65 -12.02
C ALA A 106 -14.04 7.40 -12.44
N GLY A 107 -15.17 6.95 -11.95
CA GLY A 107 -16.46 7.58 -12.17
C GLY A 107 -17.58 6.89 -11.40
N ALA A 108 -18.61 7.63 -11.01
CA ALA A 108 -19.80 7.09 -10.33
C ALA A 108 -19.48 6.19 -9.11
N GLY A 109 -18.46 6.54 -8.32
CA GLY A 109 -18.05 5.75 -7.13
C GLY A 109 -17.26 4.48 -7.44
N VAL A 110 -16.97 4.21 -8.71
CA VAL A 110 -16.20 3.04 -9.16
C VAL A 110 -14.84 3.46 -9.66
N LEU A 111 -13.81 2.65 -9.39
CA LEU A 111 -12.47 2.82 -9.93
C LEU A 111 -12.11 1.57 -10.74
N CYS A 112 -11.62 1.78 -11.96
CA CYS A 112 -11.14 0.72 -12.84
C CYS A 112 -9.64 0.88 -13.07
N GLY A 113 -8.90 -0.23 -13.04
CA GLY A 113 -7.52 -0.30 -13.51
C GLY A 113 -7.44 -1.28 -14.68
N VAL A 114 -6.94 -0.85 -15.82
CA VAL A 114 -6.94 -1.65 -17.06
C VAL A 114 -5.53 -1.77 -17.59
N ILE A 115 -5.06 -2.99 -17.80
CA ILE A 115 -3.84 -3.31 -18.54
C ILE A 115 -4.25 -3.58 -20.00
N ASP A 116 -5.15 -4.53 -20.22
CA ASP A 116 -5.75 -4.91 -21.51
C ASP A 116 -7.17 -5.49 -21.30
N ALA A 117 -7.74 -6.10 -22.32
CA ALA A 117 -9.11 -6.64 -22.29
C ALA A 117 -9.28 -7.84 -21.33
N ASP A 118 -8.22 -8.62 -21.10
CA ASP A 118 -8.22 -9.82 -20.26
C ASP A 118 -7.55 -9.58 -18.89
N ASN A 119 -6.97 -8.38 -18.65
CA ASN A 119 -6.27 -8.01 -17.44
C ASN A 119 -6.74 -6.66 -16.94
N TYR A 120 -7.60 -6.68 -15.95
CA TYR A 120 -8.19 -5.47 -15.38
C TYR A 120 -8.70 -5.68 -13.96
N MET A 121 -9.01 -4.59 -13.29
CA MET A 121 -9.69 -4.59 -12.00
C MET A 121 -10.81 -3.55 -11.97
N VAL A 122 -11.85 -3.85 -11.21
CA VAL A 122 -12.97 -2.95 -10.91
C VAL A 122 -13.17 -2.92 -9.41
N LEU A 123 -13.12 -1.73 -8.82
CA LEU A 123 -13.27 -1.51 -7.39
C LEU A 123 -14.51 -0.67 -7.12
N SER A 124 -15.33 -1.11 -6.17
CA SER A 124 -16.47 -0.35 -5.63
C SER A 124 -16.27 -0.17 -4.11
N PRO A 125 -15.61 0.91 -3.68
CA PRO A 125 -15.39 1.17 -2.27
C PRO A 125 -16.69 1.27 -1.45
N GLU A 126 -17.75 1.86 -2.00
CA GLU A 126 -19.05 1.95 -1.33
C GLU A 126 -19.66 0.58 -1.02
N GLN A 127 -19.37 -0.43 -1.86
CA GLN A 127 -19.81 -1.81 -1.64
C GLN A 127 -18.78 -2.65 -0.89
N GLY A 128 -17.59 -2.13 -0.63
CA GLY A 128 -16.47 -2.86 -0.03
C GLY A 128 -15.99 -4.03 -0.90
N ARG A 129 -16.05 -3.90 -2.23
CA ARG A 129 -15.79 -5.01 -3.16
C ARG A 129 -14.83 -4.62 -4.27
N ALA A 130 -14.05 -5.62 -4.73
CA ALA A 130 -13.27 -5.53 -5.96
C ALA A 130 -13.38 -6.85 -6.75
N LEU A 131 -13.30 -6.71 -8.07
CA LEU A 131 -13.11 -7.80 -9.01
C LEU A 131 -11.77 -7.57 -9.74
N LEU A 132 -10.92 -8.58 -9.75
CA LEU A 132 -9.69 -8.63 -10.52
C LEU A 132 -9.79 -9.77 -11.54
N VAL A 133 -9.54 -9.47 -12.78
CA VAL A 133 -9.45 -10.45 -13.87
C VAL A 133 -8.02 -10.46 -14.35
N VAL A 134 -7.44 -11.64 -14.44
CA VAL A 134 -6.03 -11.88 -14.78
C VAL A 134 -5.97 -13.04 -15.77
N SER A 135 -5.30 -12.85 -16.89
CA SER A 135 -5.07 -13.93 -17.85
C SER A 135 -3.92 -14.86 -17.42
N GLU A 136 -3.94 -16.12 -17.89
CA GLU A 136 -2.95 -17.13 -17.49
C GLU A 136 -1.51 -16.71 -17.78
N ASP A 137 -1.26 -16.02 -18.89
CA ASP A 137 0.06 -15.53 -19.28
C ASP A 137 0.60 -14.44 -18.33
N MET A 138 -0.28 -13.70 -17.66
CA MET A 138 0.13 -12.72 -16.63
C MET A 138 0.75 -13.38 -15.38
N LEU A 139 0.51 -14.66 -15.14
CA LEU A 139 1.16 -15.39 -14.03
C LEU A 139 2.69 -15.49 -14.22
N ALA A 140 3.19 -15.32 -15.45
CA ALA A 140 4.63 -15.19 -15.70
C ALA A 140 5.22 -13.86 -15.17
N HIS A 141 4.35 -12.91 -14.77
CA HIS A 141 4.73 -11.60 -14.22
C HIS A 141 4.20 -11.39 -12.79
N PRO A 142 4.56 -12.27 -11.84
CA PRO A 142 3.94 -12.31 -10.50
C PRO A 142 4.10 -11.00 -9.71
N TYR A 143 5.21 -10.29 -9.90
CA TYR A 143 5.43 -8.98 -9.29
C TYR A 143 4.36 -7.96 -9.73
N HIS A 144 4.03 -7.89 -11.03
CA HIS A 144 3.05 -6.93 -11.54
C HIS A 144 1.63 -7.29 -11.12
N VAL A 145 1.25 -8.57 -11.16
CA VAL A 145 -0.07 -9.02 -10.66
C VAL A 145 -0.21 -8.72 -9.18
N ARG A 146 0.81 -9.03 -8.38
CA ARG A 146 0.80 -8.80 -6.94
C ARG A 146 0.76 -7.30 -6.63
N TYR A 147 1.74 -6.54 -7.10
CA TYR A 147 1.95 -5.15 -6.72
C TYR A 147 0.94 -4.19 -7.36
N GLU A 148 0.70 -4.32 -8.68
CA GLU A 148 -0.10 -3.35 -9.42
C GLU A 148 -1.60 -3.67 -9.43
N LEU A 149 -2.01 -4.91 -9.15
CA LEU A 149 -3.42 -5.29 -9.10
C LEU A 149 -3.88 -5.65 -7.69
N ILE A 150 -3.27 -6.66 -7.04
CA ILE A 150 -3.75 -7.19 -5.76
C ILE A 150 -3.51 -6.19 -4.63
N GLU A 151 -2.27 -5.73 -4.44
CA GLU A 151 -1.92 -4.77 -3.38
C GLU A 151 -2.63 -3.43 -3.62
N PHE A 152 -2.68 -2.96 -4.85
CA PHE A 152 -3.41 -1.74 -5.19
C PHE A 152 -4.89 -1.82 -4.83
N ALA A 153 -5.57 -2.94 -5.13
CA ALA A 153 -6.98 -3.13 -4.77
C ALA A 153 -7.18 -3.11 -3.25
N VAL A 154 -6.33 -3.81 -2.49
CA VAL A 154 -6.34 -3.79 -1.01
C VAL A 154 -6.17 -2.36 -0.50
N PHE A 155 -5.17 -1.64 -0.99
CA PHE A 155 -4.84 -0.29 -0.54
C PHE A 155 -5.97 0.70 -0.80
N VAL A 156 -6.54 0.67 -2.00
CA VAL A 156 -7.64 1.58 -2.36
C VAL A 156 -8.90 1.27 -1.56
N LEU A 157 -9.29 -0.01 -1.44
CA LEU A 157 -10.48 -0.38 -0.68
C LEU A 157 -10.32 0.02 0.80
N ALA A 158 -9.23 -0.38 1.46
CA ALA A 158 -8.98 -0.03 2.85
C ALA A 158 -8.97 1.49 3.07
N ALA A 159 -8.21 2.23 2.26
CA ALA A 159 -8.11 3.68 2.40
C ALA A 159 -9.46 4.37 2.26
N ARG A 160 -10.27 3.98 1.26
CA ARG A 160 -11.56 4.61 0.99
C ARG A 160 -12.62 4.24 2.02
N VAL A 161 -12.70 2.97 2.40
CA VAL A 161 -13.73 2.48 3.34
C VAL A 161 -13.44 2.96 4.76
N MET A 162 -12.17 2.95 5.18
CA MET A 162 -11.77 3.37 6.51
C MET A 162 -11.46 4.87 6.64
N GLY A 163 -11.52 5.64 5.55
CA GLY A 163 -11.16 7.06 5.57
C GLY A 163 -9.70 7.32 5.91
N LEU A 164 -8.81 6.39 5.54
CA LEU A 164 -7.38 6.55 5.78
C LEU A 164 -6.75 7.49 4.76
N VAL A 165 -5.77 8.26 5.21
CA VAL A 165 -4.95 9.11 4.34
C VAL A 165 -3.77 8.28 3.82
N PRO A 166 -3.72 7.96 2.52
CA PRO A 166 -2.62 7.21 1.91
C PRO A 166 -1.42 8.11 1.68
N LEU A 167 -0.24 7.70 2.15
CA LEU A 167 0.99 8.46 2.02
C LEU A 167 2.06 7.64 1.29
N HIS A 168 2.85 8.31 0.46
CA HIS A 168 4.08 7.75 -0.09
C HIS A 168 5.26 8.06 0.83
N GLY A 169 5.73 7.05 1.55
CA GLY A 169 6.80 7.22 2.52
C GLY A 169 7.13 5.92 3.23
N ALA A 170 7.82 6.03 4.35
CA ALA A 170 8.04 4.91 5.24
C ALA A 170 7.68 5.30 6.68
N CYS A 171 7.47 4.32 7.54
CA CYS A 171 7.27 4.54 8.95
C CYS A 171 8.04 3.49 9.75
N VAL A 172 8.81 3.97 10.71
CA VAL A 172 9.55 3.16 11.68
C VAL A 172 9.22 3.66 13.08
N GLY A 173 9.35 2.78 14.08
CA GLY A 173 8.96 3.16 15.42
C GLY A 173 9.62 2.37 16.53
N ALA A 174 9.23 2.68 17.75
CA ALA A 174 9.58 1.94 18.95
C ALA A 174 8.49 2.11 20.01
N GLY A 175 8.16 1.02 20.71
CA GLY A 175 7.20 1.05 21.81
C GLY A 175 5.80 1.56 21.40
N GLY A 176 5.34 1.24 20.20
CA GLY A 176 4.03 1.66 19.67
C GLY A 176 3.98 3.12 19.17
N ARG A 177 5.11 3.85 19.17
CA ARG A 177 5.23 5.21 18.62
C ARG A 177 5.97 5.15 17.29
N GLY A 178 5.59 5.97 16.32
CA GLY A 178 6.17 5.97 14.98
C GLY A 178 6.60 7.34 14.48
N VAL A 179 7.62 7.37 13.63
CA VAL A 179 8.06 8.55 12.89
C VAL A 179 7.81 8.30 11.41
N LEU A 180 7.11 9.24 10.74
CA LEU A 180 6.93 9.23 9.30
C LEU A 180 8.22 9.70 8.61
N LEU A 181 8.65 8.93 7.61
CA LEU A 181 9.77 9.28 6.73
C LEU A 181 9.20 9.73 5.37
N LEU A 182 9.23 11.03 5.12
CA LEU A 182 8.74 11.69 3.91
C LEU A 182 9.92 12.20 3.07
N GLY A 183 9.64 12.72 1.88
CA GLY A 183 10.63 13.36 1.00
C GLY A 183 10.71 12.73 -0.39
N ALA A 184 11.41 13.38 -1.29
CA ALA A 184 11.52 13.02 -2.70
C ALA A 184 12.05 11.60 -2.93
N SER A 185 11.75 11.05 -4.11
CA SER A 185 12.36 9.78 -4.53
C SER A 185 13.89 9.91 -4.56
N GLY A 186 14.60 8.94 -3.97
CA GLY A 186 16.07 8.98 -3.87
C GLY A 186 16.63 9.79 -2.70
N ALA A 187 15.82 10.46 -1.88
CA ALA A 187 16.28 11.19 -0.70
C ALA A 187 16.91 10.32 0.40
N GLY A 188 16.68 8.99 0.37
CA GLY A 188 17.25 8.08 1.34
C GLY A 188 16.25 7.42 2.31
N LYS A 189 14.94 7.57 2.10
CA LYS A 189 13.89 6.98 2.96
C LYS A 189 14.08 5.47 3.19
N SER A 190 14.22 4.69 2.09
CA SER A 190 14.40 3.23 2.18
C SER A 190 15.73 2.85 2.86
N THR A 191 16.79 3.66 2.66
CA THR A 191 18.08 3.49 3.35
C THR A 191 17.90 3.69 4.85
N LEU A 192 17.26 4.79 5.25
CA LEU A 192 17.02 5.09 6.65
C LEU A 192 16.10 4.05 7.30
N ALA A 193 15.06 3.59 6.59
CA ALA A 193 14.20 2.51 7.05
C ALA A 193 14.98 1.20 7.30
N LEU A 194 15.90 0.84 6.37
CA LEU A 194 16.78 -0.32 6.56
C LEU A 194 17.66 -0.18 7.79
N HIS A 195 18.37 0.95 7.94
CA HIS A 195 19.26 1.16 9.10
C HIS A 195 18.48 1.21 10.42
N SER A 196 17.25 1.76 10.41
CA SER A 196 16.36 1.69 11.58
C SER A 196 16.00 0.25 11.94
N LEU A 197 15.69 -0.58 10.94
CA LEU A 197 15.40 -2.00 11.12
C LEU A 197 16.63 -2.77 11.65
N LEU A 198 17.84 -2.48 11.16
CA LEU A 198 19.09 -3.07 11.64
C LEU A 198 19.44 -2.65 13.08
N ARG A 199 18.81 -1.61 13.60
CA ARG A 199 18.89 -1.10 14.98
C ARG A 199 17.66 -1.48 15.81
N ASP A 200 16.94 -2.54 15.41
CA ASP A 200 15.78 -3.11 16.11
C ASP A 200 14.59 -2.17 16.29
N LEU A 201 14.47 -1.12 15.48
CA LEU A 201 13.24 -0.34 15.43
C LEU A 201 12.13 -1.15 14.75
N GLU A 202 10.89 -0.95 15.22
CA GLU A 202 9.70 -1.52 14.61
C GLU A 202 9.52 -0.97 13.20
N PHE A 203 9.42 -1.85 12.22
CA PHE A 203 9.13 -1.48 10.83
C PHE A 203 7.64 -1.60 10.57
N LEU A 204 7.01 -0.52 10.14
CA LEU A 204 5.58 -0.50 9.81
C LEU A 204 5.33 -0.74 8.31
N ALA A 205 5.94 0.07 7.47
CA ALA A 205 5.81 -0.02 6.01
C ALA A 205 6.85 0.86 5.31
N GLU A 206 7.06 0.57 4.02
CA GLU A 206 7.82 1.39 3.07
C GLU A 206 7.01 1.53 1.78
N ASP A 207 7.16 2.64 1.08
CA ASP A 207 6.52 3.00 -0.18
C ASP A 207 5.03 3.40 -0.04
N ALA A 208 4.20 2.59 0.63
CA ALA A 208 2.80 2.90 0.90
C ALA A 208 2.45 2.71 2.38
N LEU A 209 1.97 3.75 3.00
CA LEU A 209 1.45 3.71 4.37
C LEU A 209 0.15 4.52 4.48
N PHE A 210 -0.61 4.27 5.53
CA PHE A 210 -1.95 4.80 5.70
C PHE A 210 -2.11 5.36 7.11
N VAL A 211 -2.72 6.53 7.22
CA VAL A 211 -2.91 7.16 8.53
C VAL A 211 -4.38 7.40 8.79
N GLU A 212 -4.86 6.96 9.94
CA GLU A 212 -6.15 7.36 10.49
C GLU A 212 -6.00 8.78 11.07
N PRO A 213 -6.58 9.81 10.44
CA PRO A 213 -6.25 11.19 10.77
C PRO A 213 -6.81 11.67 12.11
N GLN A 214 -7.85 11.03 12.65
CA GLN A 214 -8.46 11.40 13.92
C GLN A 214 -7.55 11.12 15.11
N ARG A 215 -6.91 9.96 15.11
CA ARG A 215 -6.01 9.49 16.18
C ARG A 215 -4.54 9.53 15.78
N MET A 216 -4.22 9.91 14.56
CA MET A 216 -2.85 9.87 14.01
C MET A 216 -2.20 8.49 14.19
N LEU A 217 -2.98 7.43 13.94
CA LEU A 217 -2.48 6.06 13.91
C LEU A 217 -2.04 5.70 12.51
N ALA A 218 -0.77 5.33 12.37
CA ALA A 218 -0.22 4.84 11.11
C ALA A 218 -0.35 3.32 11.03
N THR A 219 -0.77 2.82 9.88
CA THR A 219 -0.82 1.39 9.53
C THR A 219 -0.20 1.17 8.17
N GLY A 220 0.25 -0.05 7.88
CA GLY A 220 0.88 -0.39 6.62
C GLY A 220 1.07 -1.88 6.46
N ILE A 221 1.71 -2.28 5.36
CA ILE A 221 2.05 -3.66 5.05
C ILE A 221 3.58 -3.79 5.09
N GLY A 222 4.08 -4.33 6.19
CA GLY A 222 5.51 -4.58 6.41
C GLY A 222 5.96 -5.88 5.74
N ASN A 223 5.86 -5.99 4.42
CA ASN A 223 6.20 -7.21 3.69
C ASN A 223 7.58 -7.13 3.02
N PHE A 224 7.81 -6.09 2.22
CA PHE A 224 9.03 -5.94 1.42
C PHE A 224 9.67 -4.57 1.65
N LEU A 225 10.99 -4.56 1.52
CA LEU A 225 11.79 -3.34 1.48
C LEU A 225 12.47 -3.26 0.09
N HIS A 226 12.22 -2.19 -0.63
CA HIS A 226 12.73 -1.99 -1.99
C HIS A 226 14.03 -1.19 -1.99
N LEU A 227 15.17 -1.89 -2.11
CA LEU A 227 16.50 -1.32 -1.94
C LEU A 227 17.25 -1.17 -3.24
N ARG A 228 17.86 0.00 -3.47
CA ARG A 228 18.71 0.21 -4.64
C ARG A 228 20.05 -0.50 -4.47
N PRO A 229 20.68 -1.00 -5.56
CA PRO A 229 21.98 -1.68 -5.48
C PRO A 229 23.10 -0.82 -4.89
N ASP A 230 23.05 0.50 -5.05
CA ASP A 230 24.07 1.41 -4.51
C ASP A 230 24.10 1.47 -2.98
N LEU A 231 23.03 1.03 -2.31
CA LEU A 231 22.96 0.91 -0.86
C LEU A 231 23.88 -0.19 -0.30
N LEU A 232 24.19 -1.21 -1.09
CA LEU A 232 25.02 -2.34 -0.63
C LEU A 232 26.39 -1.93 -0.08
N ARG A 233 26.90 -0.77 -0.46
CA ARG A 233 28.15 -0.19 0.07
C ARG A 233 28.03 0.40 1.50
N LEU A 234 26.80 0.65 1.96
CA LEU A 234 26.51 1.29 3.24
C LEU A 234 26.18 0.27 4.35
N VAL A 235 26.27 -1.01 4.06
CA VAL A 235 25.91 -2.08 5.00
C VAL A 235 27.07 -3.08 5.14
N ASP A 236 27.06 -3.82 6.25
CA ASP A 236 28.02 -4.88 6.53
C ASP A 236 27.91 -6.08 5.57
N ALA A 237 28.89 -6.98 5.61
CA ALA A 237 28.95 -8.12 4.68
C ALA A 237 27.75 -9.09 4.83
N PRO A 238 27.28 -9.45 6.04
CA PRO A 238 26.10 -10.28 6.23
C PRO A 238 24.81 -9.65 5.68
N THR A 239 24.60 -8.36 5.94
CA THR A 239 23.43 -7.61 5.44
C THR A 239 23.48 -7.48 3.92
N ARG A 240 24.66 -7.22 3.36
CA ARG A 240 24.88 -7.16 1.91
C ARG A 240 24.53 -8.49 1.24
N ALA A 241 24.98 -9.61 1.80
CA ALA A 241 24.65 -10.94 1.29
C ALA A 241 23.14 -11.23 1.32
N TRP A 242 22.48 -10.83 2.42
CA TRP A 242 21.02 -10.96 2.55
C TRP A 242 20.28 -10.16 1.47
N ILE A 243 20.63 -8.88 1.29
CA ILE A 243 19.99 -8.02 0.28
C ILE A 243 20.26 -8.55 -1.14
N ALA A 244 21.51 -8.94 -1.44
CA ALA A 244 21.91 -9.42 -2.75
C ALA A 244 21.25 -10.76 -3.15
N ALA A 245 20.82 -11.57 -2.18
CA ALA A 245 20.08 -12.79 -2.41
C ALA A 245 18.59 -12.56 -2.77
N ALA A 246 18.07 -11.35 -2.53
CA ALA A 246 16.68 -11.03 -2.84
C ALA A 246 16.45 -10.85 -4.35
N PRO A 247 15.25 -11.15 -4.86
CA PRO A 247 14.89 -10.91 -6.25
C PRO A 247 15.12 -9.44 -6.65
N THR A 248 15.60 -9.26 -7.88
CA THR A 248 15.68 -7.91 -8.47
C THR A 248 14.42 -7.64 -9.26
N ILE A 249 13.72 -6.57 -8.91
CA ILE A 249 12.56 -6.07 -9.63
C ILE A 249 12.91 -4.80 -10.39
N ARG A 250 12.17 -4.53 -11.45
CA ARG A 250 12.25 -3.27 -12.19
C ARG A 250 10.99 -2.46 -11.94
N ARG A 251 11.16 -1.25 -11.43
CA ARG A 251 10.04 -0.31 -11.22
C ARG A 251 9.65 0.35 -12.54
N ARG A 252 8.42 0.82 -12.66
CA ARG A 252 7.94 1.54 -13.86
C ARG A 252 8.79 2.77 -14.22
N SER A 253 9.52 3.33 -13.27
CA SER A 253 10.52 4.38 -13.50
C SER A 253 11.81 3.89 -14.19
N GLY A 254 11.93 2.59 -14.47
CA GLY A 254 13.13 1.95 -15.02
C GLY A 254 14.21 1.63 -13.97
N VAL A 255 14.02 2.02 -12.71
CA VAL A 255 15.00 1.78 -11.64
C VAL A 255 14.91 0.32 -11.18
N ALA A 256 16.05 -0.38 -11.21
CA ALA A 256 16.17 -1.70 -10.60
C ALA A 256 16.34 -1.60 -9.08
N LYS A 257 15.64 -2.48 -8.33
CA LYS A 257 15.72 -2.57 -6.87
C LYS A 257 15.73 -4.04 -6.45
N HIS A 258 16.37 -4.34 -5.32
CA HIS A 258 16.18 -5.61 -4.63
C HIS A 258 14.86 -5.56 -3.86
N GLU A 259 13.98 -6.54 -4.04
CA GLU A 259 12.75 -6.72 -3.28
C GLU A 259 13.02 -7.65 -2.10
N VAL A 260 13.43 -7.06 -0.98
CA VAL A 260 13.87 -7.81 0.21
C VAL A 260 12.67 -8.15 1.07
N ASP A 261 12.36 -9.44 1.22
CA ASP A 261 11.35 -9.90 2.16
C ASP A 261 11.88 -9.77 3.60
N ILE A 262 11.23 -8.94 4.40
CA ILE A 262 11.65 -8.61 5.76
C ILE A 262 10.92 -9.44 6.82
N ARG A 263 9.98 -10.30 6.45
CA ARG A 263 9.18 -11.13 7.37
C ARG A 263 9.95 -12.32 7.94
N ASN A 264 11.10 -12.64 7.34
CA ASN A 264 11.88 -13.84 7.66
C ASN A 264 12.83 -13.68 8.88
N GLY A 265 12.39 -12.96 9.92
CA GLY A 265 13.03 -12.97 11.23
C GLY A 265 14.22 -12.02 11.42
N ARG A 266 14.56 -11.19 10.41
CA ARG A 266 15.61 -10.15 10.55
C ARG A 266 15.06 -8.77 10.92
N ALA A 267 13.74 -8.61 10.91
CA ALA A 267 13.08 -7.36 11.19
C ALA A 267 12.12 -7.49 12.36
N CYS A 268 12.06 -6.47 13.19
CA CYS A 268 10.98 -6.27 14.13
C CYS A 268 9.83 -5.58 13.38
N LEU A 269 8.83 -6.35 12.92
CA LEU A 269 7.63 -5.77 12.32
C LEU A 269 6.76 -5.15 13.40
N ALA A 270 6.21 -3.96 13.16
CA ALA A 270 5.26 -3.33 14.08
C ALA A 270 4.06 -4.25 14.31
N PRO A 271 3.84 -4.75 15.55
CA PRO A 271 2.78 -5.72 15.83
C PRO A 271 1.37 -5.10 15.81
N ALA A 272 1.29 -3.77 15.85
CA ALA A 272 0.08 -2.97 15.86
C ALA A 272 0.31 -1.65 15.11
N PRO A 273 -0.76 -0.90 14.77
CA PRO A 273 -0.61 0.46 14.26
C PRO A 273 0.23 1.33 15.21
N LEU A 274 1.07 2.19 14.63
CA LEU A 274 1.95 3.07 15.42
C LEU A 274 1.29 4.45 15.62
N GLN A 275 1.29 4.93 16.86
CA GLN A 275 0.91 6.31 17.18
C GLN A 275 1.98 7.25 16.64
N LEU A 276 1.63 8.11 15.70
CA LEU A 276 2.62 9.06 15.17
C LEU A 276 3.11 10.02 16.25
N ALA A 277 4.41 10.12 16.38
CA ALA A 277 5.12 11.04 17.28
C ALA A 277 5.62 12.28 16.53
N ALA A 278 6.07 12.11 15.29
CA ALA A 278 6.61 13.16 14.44
C ALA A 278 6.64 12.73 12.98
N ALA A 279 6.99 13.67 12.09
CA ALA A 279 7.39 13.36 10.72
C ALA A 279 8.74 14.02 10.40
N VAL A 280 9.50 13.36 9.54
CA VAL A 280 10.75 13.89 9.02
C VAL A 280 10.74 13.89 7.49
N PHE A 281 11.14 15.00 6.89
CA PHE A 281 11.53 15.04 5.48
C PHE A 281 12.99 14.65 5.36
N VAL A 282 13.24 13.48 4.84
CA VAL A 282 14.61 12.99 4.61
C VAL A 282 15.26 13.81 3.50
N SER A 283 16.43 14.38 3.78
CA SER A 283 17.19 15.23 2.85
C SER A 283 18.52 14.59 2.48
N SER A 284 18.91 14.73 1.22
CA SER A 284 20.25 14.37 0.75
C SER A 284 21.32 15.42 1.12
N THR A 285 20.91 16.60 1.59
CA THR A 285 21.79 17.68 2.01
C THR A 285 22.53 17.28 3.29
N ALA A 286 23.85 17.41 3.29
CA ALA A 286 24.65 17.15 4.48
C ALA A 286 24.37 18.19 5.57
N ALA A 287 24.29 17.74 6.81
CA ALA A 287 24.17 18.63 7.93
C ALA A 287 25.42 19.50 8.10
N ALA A 288 25.22 20.77 8.38
CA ALA A 288 26.32 21.70 8.69
C ALA A 288 26.95 21.36 10.06
N ASP A 289 26.13 20.95 11.01
CA ASP A 289 26.55 20.45 12.31
C ASP A 289 26.21 18.95 12.42
N PRO A 290 27.19 18.05 12.49
CA PRO A 290 26.96 16.61 12.62
C PRO A 290 26.16 16.20 13.87
N GLN A 291 26.04 17.07 14.88
CA GLN A 291 25.28 16.82 16.10
C GLN A 291 23.82 17.30 15.99
N GLN A 292 23.48 18.09 14.97
CA GLN A 292 22.16 18.67 14.77
C GLN A 292 21.58 18.28 13.41
N LEU A 293 21.17 17.02 13.28
CA LEU A 293 20.60 16.52 12.02
C LEU A 293 19.15 16.93 11.80
N LEU A 294 18.39 17.20 12.88
CA LEU A 294 16.98 17.58 12.83
C LEU A 294 16.82 19.10 12.84
N ARG A 295 16.20 19.62 11.78
CA ARG A 295 15.86 21.03 11.67
C ARG A 295 14.33 21.17 11.64
N PRO A 296 13.70 21.87 12.59
CA PRO A 296 12.25 22.11 12.52
C PRO A 296 11.88 22.83 11.23
N ILE A 297 10.79 22.40 10.60
CA ILE A 297 10.21 23.07 9.43
C ILE A 297 9.25 24.15 9.94
N ALA A 298 9.39 25.36 9.42
CA ALA A 298 8.53 26.46 9.80
C ALA A 298 7.07 26.19 9.37
N GLU A 299 6.12 26.60 10.21
CA GLU A 299 4.69 26.34 10.02
C GLU A 299 4.17 26.82 8.66
N HIS A 300 4.63 27.99 8.21
CA HIS A 300 4.21 28.57 6.95
C HIS A 300 4.72 27.82 5.71
N GLU A 301 5.81 27.06 5.82
CA GLU A 301 6.41 26.26 4.73
C GLU A 301 5.83 24.83 4.71
N LEU A 302 5.34 24.35 5.85
CA LEU A 302 4.99 22.95 6.04
C LEU A 302 3.88 22.47 5.11
N LEU A 303 2.79 23.21 5.00
CA LEU A 303 1.63 22.78 4.22
C LEU A 303 1.96 22.70 2.73
N GLU A 304 2.68 23.68 2.20
CA GLU A 304 3.13 23.68 0.81
C GLU A 304 4.05 22.49 0.53
N ARG A 305 5.01 22.25 1.41
CA ARG A 305 5.95 21.12 1.30
C ARG A 305 5.26 19.76 1.38
N LEU A 306 4.26 19.61 2.28
CA LEU A 306 3.44 18.40 2.38
C LEU A 306 2.62 18.15 1.11
N ILE A 307 1.97 19.17 0.55
CA ILE A 307 1.18 19.05 -0.68
C ILE A 307 2.09 18.68 -1.86
N ALA A 308 3.26 19.31 -1.97
CA ALA A 308 4.22 19.03 -3.03
C ALA A 308 4.78 17.59 -2.97
N ASP A 309 5.01 17.09 -1.75
CA ASP A 309 5.52 15.72 -1.52
C ASP A 309 4.42 14.65 -1.66
N GLN A 310 3.16 14.98 -1.31
CA GLN A 310 2.03 14.05 -1.22
C GLN A 310 0.82 14.50 -2.07
N PRO A 311 0.99 14.77 -3.38
CA PRO A 311 -0.08 15.38 -4.19
C PRO A 311 -1.32 14.49 -4.30
N TYR A 312 -1.16 13.16 -4.31
CA TYR A 312 -2.28 12.23 -4.30
C TYR A 312 -3.06 12.28 -2.98
N ALA A 313 -2.36 12.24 -1.85
CA ALA A 313 -2.97 12.29 -0.52
C ALA A 313 -3.66 13.63 -0.27
N ALA A 314 -3.09 14.72 -0.76
CA ALA A 314 -3.64 16.08 -0.62
C ALA A 314 -5.03 16.24 -1.26
N ALA A 315 -5.35 15.40 -2.25
CA ALA A 315 -6.66 15.37 -2.90
C ALA A 315 -7.66 14.40 -2.21
N GLN A 316 -7.26 13.70 -1.13
CA GLN A 316 -8.11 12.70 -0.50
C GLN A 316 -8.91 13.28 0.69
N PRO A 317 -10.10 12.71 0.99
CA PRO A 317 -10.79 12.98 2.25
C PRO A 317 -9.88 12.74 3.46
N GLY A 318 -10.02 13.58 4.50
CA GLY A 318 -9.20 13.47 5.72
C GLY A 318 -7.86 14.21 5.67
N TRP A 319 -7.36 14.59 4.49
CA TRP A 319 -6.09 15.32 4.36
C TRP A 319 -5.96 16.56 5.25
N SER A 320 -6.98 17.44 5.22
CA SER A 320 -6.94 18.68 5.99
C SER A 320 -6.85 18.44 7.50
N LEU A 321 -7.47 17.36 8.00
CA LEU A 321 -7.36 16.97 9.41
C LEU A 321 -5.97 16.40 9.68
N PHE A 322 -5.48 15.48 8.83
CA PHE A 322 -4.15 14.91 8.94
C PHE A 322 -3.07 16.00 8.98
N ALA A 323 -3.07 16.94 8.03
CA ALA A 323 -2.07 17.99 7.95
C ALA A 323 -2.03 18.86 9.21
N ARG A 324 -3.22 19.27 9.73
CA ARG A 324 -3.31 20.04 10.98
C ARG A 324 -2.82 19.26 12.21
N GLN A 325 -3.12 17.96 12.28
CA GLN A 325 -2.65 17.13 13.39
C GLN A 325 -1.14 16.90 13.30
N LEU A 326 -0.62 16.64 12.10
CA LEU A 326 0.80 16.42 11.88
C LEU A 326 1.62 17.68 12.27
N GLN A 327 1.12 18.86 11.95
CA GLN A 327 1.74 20.13 12.35
C GLN A 327 1.92 20.24 13.87
N ARG A 328 0.94 19.75 14.65
CA ARG A 328 0.99 19.76 16.12
C ARG A 328 1.98 18.78 16.71
N LEU A 329 2.25 17.67 16.02
CA LEU A 329 3.21 16.65 16.44
C LEU A 329 4.66 17.09 16.21
N GLY A 330 4.90 18.01 15.30
CA GLY A 330 6.22 18.45 14.87
C GLY A 330 6.70 17.76 13.60
N VAL A 331 7.20 18.59 12.69
CA VAL A 331 7.75 18.15 11.42
C VAL A 331 9.15 18.72 11.25
N TYR A 332 10.08 17.87 10.85
CA TYR A 332 11.50 18.23 10.76
C TYR A 332 12.05 17.91 9.37
N GLU A 333 13.07 18.61 8.97
CA GLU A 333 13.98 18.16 7.94
C GLU A 333 15.08 17.35 8.61
N LEU A 334 15.29 16.11 8.17
CA LEU A 334 16.41 15.27 8.59
C LEU A 334 17.53 15.41 7.56
N GLN A 335 18.54 16.17 7.88
CA GLN A 335 19.73 16.34 7.06
C GLN A 335 20.62 15.10 7.17
N ARG A 336 21.40 14.83 6.11
CA ARG A 336 22.28 13.66 6.06
C ARG A 336 23.42 13.80 7.04
N GLY A 337 23.54 12.83 7.97
CA GLY A 337 24.66 12.67 8.87
C GLY A 337 25.93 12.13 8.22
N ALA A 338 26.97 11.94 9.01
CA ALA A 338 28.23 11.34 8.57
C ALA A 338 28.05 9.86 8.18
N ASP A 339 27.17 9.16 8.89
CA ASP A 339 26.77 7.78 8.64
C ASP A 339 25.24 7.62 8.84
N PRO A 340 24.67 6.51 8.36
CA PRO A 340 23.23 6.24 8.56
C PRO A 340 22.82 6.08 10.02
N ASP A 341 23.70 5.60 10.91
CA ASP A 341 23.40 5.37 12.32
C ASP A 341 23.12 6.67 13.06
N ALA A 342 23.85 7.74 12.75
CA ALA A 342 23.57 9.08 13.28
C ALA A 342 22.14 9.55 12.92
N SER A 343 21.67 9.22 11.72
CA SER A 343 20.30 9.53 11.32
C SER A 343 19.27 8.69 12.11
N VAL A 344 19.57 7.44 12.42
CA VAL A 344 18.69 6.60 13.27
C VAL A 344 18.67 7.14 14.70
N ASP A 345 19.81 7.58 15.25
CA ASP A 345 19.87 8.20 16.57
C ASP A 345 19.01 9.46 16.66
N ALA A 346 18.95 10.26 15.57
CA ALA A 346 18.06 11.40 15.47
C ALA A 346 16.57 10.99 15.48
N LEU A 347 16.19 9.87 14.83
CA LEU A 347 14.82 9.34 14.92
C LEU A 347 14.49 8.86 16.33
N LEU A 348 15.42 8.19 17.00
CA LEU A 348 15.24 7.72 18.38
C LEU A 348 14.99 8.87 19.36
N GLN A 349 15.53 10.07 19.10
CA GLN A 349 15.22 11.27 19.90
C GLN A 349 13.75 11.69 19.78
N LEU A 350 13.15 11.54 18.60
CA LEU A 350 11.74 11.87 18.36
C LEU A 350 10.77 10.81 18.91
N LEU A 351 11.25 9.60 19.18
CA LEU A 351 10.46 8.50 19.73
C LEU A 351 10.47 8.45 21.27
N ARG A 352 11.31 9.23 21.92
CA ARG A 352 11.33 9.41 23.38
C ARG A 352 10.23 10.38 23.82
#